data_a8e66b135ae7b75aab5223d8c934e971
#
_entry.id   a8e66b135ae7b75aab5223d8c934e971
#
_cell.length_a   1.000
_cell.length_b   1.000
_cell.length_c   1.000
_cell.angle_alpha   90.00
_cell.angle_beta   90.00
_cell.angle_gamma   90.00
#
_symmetry.space_group_name_H-M   'P 1'
#
loop_
_entity.id
_entity.type
_entity.pdbx_description
1 polymer ?
#
loop_
_entity_poly.entity_id
_entity_poly.type
_entity_poly.pdbx_seq_one_letter_code
_entity_poly.pdbx_strand_id
1 'polypeptide(L)'
;MPGRGTVIQRPDLRHVPDSPQRHRPFAVLSRLFDVVGPDEIEAIVRAKPTGTYGRRIWFLYEWLTGKTLKLPAAKKGNYVAALDPKLQYEGNPSASQRHRVRNNLPGTREFCPLVFRTKELDQFLAMDLAARAREIVADVPGDLLARTAAFLLLKDSKASYVIEGESPPHDRIQRWGRAIGEAGRQPLDLDELLRLQRIVIGDERFVQLRLRDQGGFVGEHDRA
;
A
#
# COMPACT_ATOMS: atom_id res chain seq x y z
N MET A 1 -33.59 28.57 -17.34
CA MET A 1 -32.90 27.51 -18.12
C MET A 1 -32.13 26.67 -17.13
N PRO A 2 -32.48 25.39 -16.88
CA PRO A 2 -31.72 24.55 -15.92
C PRO A 2 -30.44 24.04 -16.59
N GLY A 3 -29.31 24.27 -15.90
CA GLY A 3 -27.99 23.84 -16.32
C GLY A 3 -27.91 22.31 -16.43
N ARG A 4 -27.40 21.83 -17.55
CA ARG A 4 -27.11 20.42 -17.78
C ARG A 4 -25.99 19.95 -16.83
N GLY A 5 -26.36 19.15 -15.86
CA GLY A 5 -25.40 18.43 -15.05
C GLY A 5 -24.53 17.50 -15.92
N THR A 6 -23.25 17.73 -15.91
CA THR A 6 -22.27 16.84 -16.55
C THR A 6 -22.29 15.51 -15.81
N VAL A 7 -22.89 14.50 -16.43
CA VAL A 7 -22.84 13.12 -15.94
C VAL A 7 -21.38 12.66 -16.08
N ILE A 8 -20.67 12.53 -14.96
CA ILE A 8 -19.37 11.87 -14.93
C ILE A 8 -19.63 10.39 -15.21
N GLN A 9 -19.35 9.95 -16.43
CA GLN A 9 -19.34 8.53 -16.77
C GLN A 9 -18.28 7.84 -15.88
N ARG A 10 -18.74 6.91 -15.06
CA ARG A 10 -17.83 6.02 -14.33
C ARG A 10 -17.07 5.19 -15.35
N PRO A 11 -15.73 5.10 -15.29
CA PRO A 11 -14.99 4.19 -16.13
C PRO A 11 -15.48 2.77 -15.86
N ASP A 12 -15.72 2.01 -16.93
CA ASP A 12 -16.11 0.60 -16.83
C ASP A 12 -14.91 -0.20 -16.32
N LEU A 13 -14.91 -0.50 -15.03
CA LEU A 13 -13.85 -1.26 -14.34
C LEU A 13 -13.83 -2.75 -14.73
N ARG A 14 -14.69 -3.20 -15.64
CA ARG A 14 -14.81 -4.62 -16.04
C ARG A 14 -13.76 -5.07 -17.05
N HIS A 15 -12.91 -4.18 -17.53
CA HIS A 15 -11.87 -4.53 -18.49
C HIS A 15 -10.49 -4.02 -18.07
N VAL A 16 -10.03 -4.51 -16.92
CA VAL A 16 -8.60 -4.53 -16.63
C VAL A 16 -8.06 -5.79 -17.31
N PRO A 17 -7.21 -5.68 -18.34
CA PRO A 17 -6.63 -6.88 -18.93
C PRO A 17 -5.87 -7.63 -17.86
N ASP A 18 -6.31 -8.83 -17.60
CA ASP A 18 -5.69 -9.78 -16.69
C ASP A 18 -4.30 -10.12 -17.25
N SER A 19 -3.28 -9.42 -16.76
CA SER A 19 -1.90 -9.81 -17.00
C SER A 19 -1.38 -10.51 -15.74
N PRO A 20 -1.47 -11.85 -15.69
CA PRO A 20 -1.25 -12.65 -14.46
C PRO A 20 0.19 -12.62 -13.94
N GLN A 21 1.14 -12.02 -14.67
CA GLN A 21 2.57 -12.21 -14.42
C GLN A 21 3.31 -11.00 -13.83
N ARG A 22 2.65 -9.84 -13.62
CA ARG A 22 3.34 -8.64 -13.15
C ARG A 22 3.28 -8.38 -11.64
N HIS A 23 2.51 -9.15 -10.89
CA HIS A 23 2.11 -8.75 -9.54
C HIS A 23 2.97 -9.26 -8.36
N ARG A 24 3.99 -10.13 -8.60
CA ARG A 24 4.82 -10.65 -7.50
C ARG A 24 6.30 -10.84 -7.85
N PRO A 25 7.01 -9.87 -8.43
CA PRO A 25 8.40 -10.07 -8.83
C PRO A 25 9.30 -10.44 -7.65
N PHE A 26 9.06 -9.92 -6.46
CA PHE A 26 9.84 -10.26 -5.27
C PHE A 26 9.52 -11.64 -4.70
N ALA A 27 8.29 -12.13 -4.82
CA ALA A 27 7.97 -13.50 -4.44
C ALA A 27 8.70 -14.52 -5.33
N VAL A 28 8.73 -14.26 -6.64
CA VAL A 28 9.48 -15.08 -7.60
C VAL A 28 10.98 -15.01 -7.31
N LEU A 29 11.50 -13.80 -7.07
CA LEU A 29 12.92 -13.60 -6.78
C LEU A 29 13.33 -14.25 -5.45
N SER A 30 12.51 -14.16 -4.43
CA SER A 30 12.74 -14.82 -3.14
C SER A 30 12.82 -16.34 -3.32
N ARG A 31 11.88 -16.92 -4.08
CA ARG A 31 11.89 -18.35 -4.38
C ARG A 31 13.12 -18.77 -5.19
N LEU A 32 13.54 -17.92 -6.14
CA LEU A 32 14.77 -18.14 -6.88
C LEU A 32 15.99 -18.15 -5.95
N PHE A 33 16.08 -17.23 -5.01
CA PHE A 33 17.16 -17.18 -4.03
C PHE A 33 17.22 -18.40 -3.10
N ASP A 34 16.07 -18.98 -2.77
CA ASP A 34 16.02 -20.23 -2.00
C ASP A 34 16.62 -21.41 -2.79
N VAL A 35 16.42 -21.43 -4.11
CA VAL A 35 16.91 -22.51 -5.01
C VAL A 35 18.38 -22.33 -5.35
N VAL A 36 18.77 -21.11 -5.73
CA VAL A 36 20.14 -20.80 -6.19
C VAL A 36 21.15 -20.82 -5.03
N GLY A 37 20.72 -20.34 -3.87
CA GLY A 37 21.57 -20.29 -2.68
C GLY A 37 22.58 -19.12 -2.68
N PRO A 38 23.29 -18.92 -1.53
CA PRO A 38 24.18 -17.80 -1.34
C PRO A 38 25.46 -17.85 -2.19
N ASP A 39 26.02 -19.03 -2.40
CA ASP A 39 27.33 -19.18 -3.05
C ASP A 39 27.31 -18.72 -4.51
N GLU A 40 26.25 -19.03 -5.23
CA GLU A 40 26.06 -18.57 -6.61
C GLU A 40 25.94 -17.05 -6.70
N ILE A 41 25.19 -16.44 -5.77
CA ILE A 41 25.04 -14.97 -5.72
C ILE A 41 26.39 -14.33 -5.39
N GLU A 42 27.17 -14.90 -4.46
CA GLU A 42 28.51 -14.44 -4.16
C GLU A 42 29.45 -14.52 -5.38
N ALA A 43 29.37 -15.62 -6.14
CA ALA A 43 30.17 -15.80 -7.36
C ALA A 43 29.82 -14.72 -8.41
N ILE A 44 28.55 -14.45 -8.65
CA ILE A 44 28.10 -13.39 -9.56
C ILE A 44 28.67 -12.02 -9.15
N VAL A 45 28.60 -11.69 -7.86
CA VAL A 45 29.09 -10.40 -7.35
C VAL A 45 30.61 -10.30 -7.44
N ARG A 46 31.34 -11.38 -7.11
CA ARG A 46 32.81 -11.42 -7.20
C ARG A 46 33.30 -11.29 -8.63
N ALA A 47 32.60 -11.89 -9.59
CA ALA A 47 32.95 -11.78 -11.01
C ALA A 47 32.90 -10.33 -11.54
N LYS A 48 31.96 -9.51 -11.04
CA LYS A 48 31.83 -8.11 -11.45
C LYS A 48 31.37 -7.21 -10.29
N PRO A 49 32.26 -6.89 -9.34
CA PRO A 49 31.90 -6.19 -8.07
C PRO A 49 31.31 -4.79 -8.27
N THR A 50 31.64 -4.11 -9.35
CA THR A 50 31.11 -2.77 -9.69
C THR A 50 29.90 -2.81 -10.62
N GLY A 51 29.47 -3.99 -11.04
CA GLY A 51 28.36 -4.18 -11.97
C GLY A 51 27.03 -3.78 -11.35
N THR A 52 26.22 -3.07 -12.12
CA THR A 52 24.89 -2.59 -11.69
C THR A 52 23.99 -3.75 -11.27
N TYR A 53 23.91 -4.79 -12.08
CA TYR A 53 23.05 -5.96 -11.80
C TYR A 53 23.57 -6.79 -10.62
N GLY A 54 24.90 -7.03 -10.54
CA GLY A 54 25.51 -7.77 -9.43
C GLY A 54 25.23 -7.10 -8.07
N ARG A 55 25.40 -5.77 -7.98
CA ARG A 55 25.11 -5.03 -6.75
C ARG A 55 23.61 -5.00 -6.41
N ARG A 56 22.75 -4.88 -7.41
CA ARG A 56 21.29 -4.92 -7.23
C ARG A 56 20.84 -6.29 -6.72
N ILE A 57 21.34 -7.39 -7.32
CA ILE A 57 21.00 -8.74 -6.90
C ILE A 57 21.52 -9.07 -5.50
N TRP A 58 22.74 -8.63 -5.16
CA TRP A 58 23.32 -8.74 -3.83
C TRP A 58 22.46 -8.04 -2.77
N PHE A 59 22.10 -6.78 -3.02
CA PHE A 59 21.23 -6.01 -2.14
C PHE A 59 19.87 -6.70 -1.96
N LEU A 60 19.23 -7.10 -3.06
CA LEU A 60 17.91 -7.74 -3.01
C LEU A 60 17.96 -9.11 -2.32
N TYR A 61 19.05 -9.87 -2.48
CA TYR A 61 19.24 -11.12 -1.76
C TYR A 61 19.24 -10.88 -0.23
N GLU A 62 20.11 -9.99 0.25
CA GLU A 62 20.20 -9.71 1.69
C GLU A 62 18.91 -9.07 2.22
N TRP A 63 18.27 -8.23 1.42
CA TRP A 63 17.04 -7.56 1.80
C TRP A 63 15.84 -8.54 1.87
N LEU A 64 15.66 -9.43 0.92
CA LEU A 64 14.55 -10.38 0.88
C LEU A 64 14.74 -11.54 1.87
N THR A 65 15.95 -12.09 1.95
CA THR A 65 16.20 -13.28 2.77
C THR A 65 16.54 -12.95 4.22
N GLY A 66 17.02 -11.73 4.50
CA GLY A 66 17.59 -11.34 5.78
C GLY A 66 18.95 -11.97 6.07
N LYS A 67 19.53 -12.73 5.14
CA LYS A 67 20.84 -13.39 5.27
C LYS A 67 21.92 -12.52 4.69
N THR A 68 23.04 -12.39 5.38
CA THR A 68 24.20 -11.63 4.91
C THR A 68 25.17 -12.52 4.14
N LEU A 69 25.55 -12.11 2.92
CA LEU A 69 26.54 -12.80 2.11
C LEU A 69 27.98 -12.55 2.62
N LYS A 70 28.86 -13.52 2.40
CA LYS A 70 30.30 -13.44 2.77
C LYS A 70 31.07 -12.60 1.74
N LEU A 71 30.64 -11.35 1.57
CA LEU A 71 31.23 -10.38 0.67
C LEU A 71 31.69 -9.15 1.43
N PRO A 72 32.89 -8.58 1.11
CA PRO A 72 33.28 -7.31 1.65
C PRO A 72 32.40 -6.18 1.12
N ALA A 73 32.19 -5.13 1.93
CA ALA A 73 31.43 -3.97 1.48
C ALA A 73 32.01 -3.36 0.19
N ALA A 74 31.14 -2.94 -0.70
CA ALA A 74 31.52 -2.33 -1.97
C ALA A 74 32.23 -0.97 -1.74
N LYS A 75 33.50 -0.87 -2.11
CA LYS A 75 34.32 0.34 -1.89
C LYS A 75 34.27 1.34 -3.05
N LYS A 76 33.98 0.88 -4.28
CA LYS A 76 34.07 1.68 -5.52
C LYS A 76 32.79 1.59 -6.34
N GLY A 77 32.59 2.54 -7.27
CA GLY A 77 31.47 2.62 -8.18
C GLY A 77 30.35 3.54 -7.69
N ASN A 78 29.51 4.02 -8.61
CA ASN A 78 28.36 4.88 -8.28
C ASN A 78 27.25 4.07 -7.61
N TYR A 79 26.41 4.73 -6.82
CA TYR A 79 25.20 4.11 -6.29
C TYR A 79 24.23 3.72 -7.43
N VAL A 80 23.70 2.53 -7.37
CA VAL A 80 22.68 2.04 -8.31
C VAL A 80 21.34 1.97 -7.63
N ALA A 81 20.25 2.32 -8.31
CA ALA A 81 18.92 2.21 -7.76
C ALA A 81 18.49 0.74 -7.66
N ALA A 82 17.81 0.36 -6.59
CA ALA A 82 17.22 -0.98 -6.45
C ALA A 82 16.11 -1.20 -7.49
N LEU A 83 15.22 -0.21 -7.67
CA LEU A 83 14.22 -0.17 -8.74
C LEU A 83 14.63 0.81 -9.84
N ASP A 84 14.16 0.56 -11.06
CA ASP A 84 14.27 1.53 -12.14
C ASP A 84 13.11 2.55 -12.04
N PRO A 85 13.39 3.83 -11.70
CA PRO A 85 12.35 4.84 -11.53
C PRO A 85 11.65 5.24 -12.84
N LYS A 86 12.19 4.82 -13.97
CA LYS A 86 11.53 5.00 -15.28
C LYS A 86 10.41 3.98 -15.50
N LEU A 87 10.51 2.82 -14.87
CA LEU A 87 9.55 1.73 -15.03
C LEU A 87 8.56 1.63 -13.87
N GLN A 88 8.96 2.05 -12.66
CA GLN A 88 8.19 1.85 -11.44
C GLN A 88 8.24 3.09 -10.54
N TYR A 89 7.17 3.29 -9.76
CA TYR A 89 7.17 4.32 -8.74
C TYR A 89 8.06 3.90 -7.58
N GLU A 90 8.92 4.82 -7.17
CA GLU A 90 9.86 4.59 -6.07
C GLU A 90 9.34 5.15 -4.74
N GLY A 91 9.79 4.53 -3.64
CA GLY A 91 9.61 5.08 -2.29
C GLY A 91 10.70 6.09 -1.95
N ASN A 92 10.71 6.56 -0.70
CA ASN A 92 11.76 7.46 -0.20
C ASN A 92 13.11 6.73 -0.20
N PRO A 93 14.11 7.23 -0.95
CA PRO A 93 15.36 6.50 -1.11
C PRO A 93 16.25 6.61 0.13
N SER A 94 16.88 5.49 0.47
CA SER A 94 17.96 5.43 1.47
C SER A 94 19.22 4.81 0.87
N ALA A 95 20.39 5.16 1.39
CA ALA A 95 21.65 4.66 0.87
C ALA A 95 22.09 3.39 1.60
N SER A 96 22.19 2.28 0.90
CA SER A 96 22.86 1.09 1.38
C SER A 96 24.35 1.16 1.03
N GLN A 97 25.18 1.60 1.99
CA GLN A 97 26.61 1.77 1.80
C GLN A 97 27.32 0.45 1.49
N ARG A 98 26.93 -0.63 2.18
CA ARG A 98 27.48 -1.97 1.99
C ARG A 98 27.46 -2.42 0.54
N HIS A 99 26.32 -2.20 -0.14
CA HIS A 99 26.07 -2.63 -1.52
C HIS A 99 26.35 -1.54 -2.55
N ARG A 100 26.50 -0.26 -2.11
CA ARG A 100 26.44 0.94 -2.94
C ARG A 100 25.16 0.95 -3.80
N VAL A 101 24.04 0.68 -3.15
CA VAL A 101 22.70 0.68 -3.73
C VAL A 101 21.88 1.78 -3.08
N ARG A 102 21.16 2.54 -3.89
CA ARG A 102 20.09 3.42 -3.44
C ARG A 102 18.84 2.55 -3.29
N ASN A 103 18.49 2.25 -2.04
CA ASN A 103 17.27 1.54 -1.74
C ASN A 103 16.09 2.51 -1.93
N ASN A 104 15.42 2.42 -3.05
CA ASN A 104 14.22 3.18 -3.41
C ASN A 104 12.98 2.28 -3.48
N LEU A 105 12.98 1.19 -2.74
CA LEU A 105 11.82 0.31 -2.62
C LEU A 105 10.67 1.01 -1.88
N PRO A 106 9.40 0.86 -2.33
CA PRO A 106 8.26 1.56 -1.76
C PRO A 106 7.66 0.89 -0.51
N GLY A 107 8.42 0.03 0.17
CA GLY A 107 7.93 -0.68 1.35
C GLY A 107 9.00 -1.41 2.12
N THR A 108 8.56 -2.35 2.93
CA THR A 108 9.40 -3.22 3.75
C THR A 108 9.58 -4.60 3.10
N ARG A 109 10.44 -5.44 3.69
CA ARG A 109 10.62 -6.81 3.23
C ARG A 109 9.33 -7.62 3.26
N GLU A 110 8.50 -7.38 4.25
CA GLU A 110 7.23 -8.06 4.48
C GLU A 110 6.13 -7.56 3.54
N PHE A 111 6.20 -6.29 3.15
CA PHE A 111 5.23 -5.65 2.27
C PHE A 111 5.88 -4.58 1.40
N CYS A 112 6.08 -4.91 0.14
CA CYS A 112 6.68 -4.00 -0.85
C CYS A 112 5.86 -4.02 -2.16
N PRO A 113 4.82 -3.19 -2.27
CA PRO A 113 3.99 -3.10 -3.45
C PRO A 113 4.74 -2.40 -4.58
N LEU A 114 4.93 -3.09 -5.70
CA LEU A 114 5.55 -2.51 -6.89
C LEU A 114 4.47 -2.04 -7.86
N VAL A 115 4.44 -0.75 -8.11
CA VAL A 115 3.51 -0.12 -9.07
C VAL A 115 4.28 0.32 -10.30
N PHE A 116 3.92 -0.24 -11.45
CA PHE A 116 4.49 0.15 -12.73
C PHE A 116 3.92 1.48 -13.21
N ARG A 117 4.78 2.29 -13.82
CA ARG A 117 4.36 3.54 -14.45
C ARG A 117 3.52 3.24 -15.67
N THR A 118 2.39 3.92 -15.78
CA THR A 118 1.57 3.99 -17.00
C THR A 118 1.30 5.45 -17.33
N LYS A 119 0.97 5.72 -18.58
CA LYS A 119 0.63 7.08 -19.02
C LYS A 119 -0.55 7.66 -18.23
N GLU A 120 -1.53 6.82 -17.95
CA GLU A 120 -2.73 7.19 -17.19
C GLU A 120 -2.38 7.59 -15.76
N LEU A 121 -1.57 6.78 -15.07
CA LEU A 121 -1.14 7.09 -13.70
C LEU A 121 -0.27 8.34 -13.65
N ASP A 122 0.66 8.51 -14.60
CA ASP A 122 1.48 9.72 -14.67
C ASP A 122 0.62 10.97 -14.95
N GLN A 123 -0.45 10.86 -15.77
CA GLN A 123 -1.41 11.94 -15.99
C GLN A 123 -2.18 12.29 -14.72
N PHE A 124 -2.67 11.28 -13.97
CA PHE A 124 -3.35 11.53 -12.70
C PHE A 124 -2.44 12.21 -11.67
N LEU A 125 -1.19 11.77 -11.57
CA LEU A 125 -0.22 12.42 -10.67
C LEU A 125 0.07 13.87 -11.09
N ALA A 126 0.15 14.14 -12.39
CA ALA A 126 0.37 15.49 -12.91
C ALA A 126 -0.82 16.44 -12.67
N MET A 127 -2.02 15.91 -12.41
CA MET A 127 -3.19 16.73 -12.09
C MET A 127 -3.11 17.43 -10.74
N ASP A 128 -2.23 16.99 -9.84
CA ASP A 128 -2.09 17.47 -8.45
C ASP A 128 -3.45 17.69 -7.75
N LEU A 129 -4.23 16.61 -7.65
CA LEU A 129 -5.59 16.68 -7.11
C LEU A 129 -5.62 17.23 -5.68
N ALA A 130 -4.55 17.05 -4.92
CA ALA A 130 -4.44 17.60 -3.56
C ALA A 130 -4.32 19.13 -3.56
N ALA A 131 -3.54 19.71 -4.48
CA ALA A 131 -3.47 21.17 -4.63
C ALA A 131 -4.81 21.72 -5.10
N ARG A 132 -5.43 21.12 -6.11
CA ARG A 132 -6.76 21.51 -6.60
C ARG A 132 -7.84 21.44 -5.52
N ALA A 133 -7.84 20.39 -4.70
CA ALA A 133 -8.77 20.28 -3.58
C ALA A 133 -8.55 21.39 -2.56
N ARG A 134 -7.29 21.71 -2.22
CA ARG A 134 -6.97 22.84 -1.33
C ARG A 134 -7.45 24.18 -1.88
N GLU A 135 -7.28 24.44 -3.16
CA GLU A 135 -7.78 25.66 -3.82
C GLU A 135 -9.31 25.77 -3.71
N ILE A 136 -10.04 24.68 -3.99
CA ILE A 136 -11.52 24.67 -3.93
C ILE A 136 -12.02 24.98 -2.50
N VAL A 137 -11.33 24.51 -1.46
CA VAL A 137 -11.76 24.70 -0.07
C VAL A 137 -11.17 25.96 0.57
N ALA A 138 -10.22 26.64 -0.08
CA ALA A 138 -9.53 27.80 0.50
C ALA A 138 -10.49 28.95 0.88
N ASP A 139 -11.51 29.18 0.05
CA ASP A 139 -12.51 30.25 0.23
C ASP A 139 -13.75 29.80 1.01
N VAL A 140 -13.80 28.53 1.47
CA VAL A 140 -14.95 28.01 2.21
C VAL A 140 -14.81 28.36 3.69
N PRO A 141 -15.82 29.01 4.32
CA PRO A 141 -15.81 29.26 5.75
C PRO A 141 -15.57 27.98 6.56
N GLY A 142 -14.64 28.02 7.54
CA GLY A 142 -14.20 26.86 8.29
C GLY A 142 -15.33 26.13 9.04
N ASP A 143 -16.34 26.87 9.53
CA ASP A 143 -17.51 26.29 10.19
C ASP A 143 -18.41 25.52 9.21
N LEU A 144 -18.54 25.99 7.98
CA LEU A 144 -19.28 25.30 6.92
C LEU A 144 -18.54 24.02 6.50
N LEU A 145 -17.21 24.12 6.35
CA LEU A 145 -16.37 22.98 6.02
C LEU A 145 -16.46 21.89 7.11
N ALA A 146 -16.37 22.28 8.40
CA ALA A 146 -16.47 21.37 9.52
C ALA A 146 -17.84 20.66 9.59
N ARG A 147 -18.93 21.40 9.40
CA ARG A 147 -20.29 20.83 9.36
C ARG A 147 -20.49 19.87 8.19
N THR A 148 -19.99 20.25 7.01
CA THR A 148 -20.05 19.40 5.81
C THR A 148 -19.25 18.12 6.00
N ALA A 149 -18.04 18.21 6.55
CA ALA A 149 -17.20 17.06 6.85
C ALA A 149 -17.89 16.11 7.84
N ALA A 150 -18.48 16.63 8.93
CA ALA A 150 -19.22 15.83 9.91
C ALA A 150 -20.46 15.12 9.29
N PHE A 151 -21.18 15.82 8.41
CA PHE A 151 -22.33 15.23 7.70
C PHE A 151 -21.88 14.10 6.76
N LEU A 152 -20.84 14.34 5.94
CA LEU A 152 -20.30 13.32 5.03
C LEU A 152 -19.79 12.11 5.79
N LEU A 153 -19.10 12.31 6.90
CA LEU A 153 -18.58 11.24 7.73
C LEU A 153 -19.69 10.33 8.26
N LEU A 154 -20.78 10.90 8.75
CA LEU A 154 -21.95 10.13 9.20
C LEU A 154 -22.63 9.41 8.05
N LYS A 155 -22.77 10.06 6.89
CA LYS A 155 -23.37 9.46 5.69
C LYS A 155 -22.56 8.27 5.19
N ASP A 156 -21.23 8.40 5.12
CA ASP A 156 -20.34 7.34 4.67
C ASP A 156 -20.31 6.18 5.66
N SER A 157 -20.31 6.48 6.97
CA SER A 157 -20.41 5.46 8.01
C SER A 157 -21.69 4.64 7.89
N LYS A 158 -22.84 5.32 7.67
CA LYS A 158 -24.12 4.64 7.43
C LYS A 158 -24.10 3.80 6.16
N ALA A 159 -23.55 4.34 5.06
CA ALA A 159 -23.48 3.65 3.79
C ALA A 159 -22.62 2.36 3.88
N SER A 160 -21.53 2.37 4.63
CA SER A 160 -20.70 1.18 4.85
C SER A 160 -21.49 0.04 5.50
N TYR A 161 -22.27 0.34 6.53
CA TYR A 161 -23.12 -0.68 7.15
C TYR A 161 -24.23 -1.21 6.24
N VAL A 162 -24.83 -0.31 5.42
CA VAL A 162 -25.84 -0.72 4.44
C VAL A 162 -25.28 -1.67 3.38
N ILE A 163 -24.03 -1.44 2.94
CA ILE A 163 -23.34 -2.33 1.99
C ILE A 163 -23.15 -3.73 2.59
N GLU A 164 -22.87 -3.81 3.89
CA GLU A 164 -22.74 -5.08 4.62
C GLU A 164 -24.10 -5.70 5.02
N GLY A 165 -25.22 -5.10 4.60
CA GLY A 165 -26.57 -5.57 4.94
C GLY A 165 -26.97 -5.32 6.39
N GLU A 166 -26.24 -4.47 7.11
CA GLU A 166 -26.50 -4.14 8.52
C GLU A 166 -27.28 -2.82 8.66
N SER A 167 -28.10 -2.77 9.72
CA SER A 167 -28.80 -1.55 10.17
C SER A 167 -28.39 -1.24 11.61
N PRO A 168 -27.19 -0.71 11.85
CA PRO A 168 -26.68 -0.51 13.19
C PRO A 168 -27.43 0.63 13.91
N PRO A 169 -27.47 0.61 15.25
CA PRO A 169 -27.97 1.71 16.04
C PRO A 169 -27.20 3.01 15.75
N HIS A 170 -27.86 4.15 15.94
CA HIS A 170 -27.31 5.47 15.61
C HIS A 170 -26.00 5.77 16.37
N ASP A 171 -25.90 5.35 17.63
CA ASP A 171 -24.70 5.51 18.46
C ASP A 171 -23.50 4.74 17.92
N ARG A 172 -23.70 3.55 17.30
CA ARG A 172 -22.63 2.78 16.64
C ARG A 172 -22.12 3.50 15.39
N ILE A 173 -23.02 4.09 14.61
CA ILE A 173 -22.66 4.90 13.43
C ILE A 173 -21.83 6.12 13.87
N GLN A 174 -22.24 6.81 14.95
CA GLN A 174 -21.52 7.97 15.46
C GLN A 174 -20.13 7.61 16.02
N ARG A 175 -20.00 6.47 16.73
CA ARG A 175 -18.68 6.00 17.21
C ARG A 175 -17.73 5.73 16.05
N TRP A 176 -18.23 5.05 15.02
CA TRP A 176 -17.44 4.77 13.82
C TRP A 176 -17.04 6.05 13.09
N GLY A 177 -17.98 6.98 12.90
CA GLY A 177 -17.69 8.28 12.31
C GLY A 177 -16.60 9.05 13.05
N ARG A 178 -16.60 9.02 14.41
CA ARG A 178 -15.53 9.64 15.20
C ARG A 178 -14.19 8.94 15.00
N ALA A 179 -14.17 7.61 14.95
CA ALA A 179 -12.94 6.85 14.69
C ALA A 179 -12.33 7.20 13.33
N ILE A 180 -13.14 7.35 12.28
CA ILE A 180 -12.66 7.80 10.96
C ILE A 180 -12.08 9.22 11.05
N GLY A 181 -12.72 10.13 11.80
CA GLY A 181 -12.23 11.50 12.01
C GLY A 181 -10.90 11.60 12.77
N GLU A 182 -10.49 10.52 13.45
CA GLU A 182 -9.21 10.41 14.16
C GLU A 182 -8.14 9.70 13.33
N ALA A 183 -8.46 9.23 12.11
CA ALA A 183 -7.52 8.51 11.26
C ALA A 183 -6.22 9.29 11.03
N GLY A 184 -5.10 8.60 11.15
CA GLY A 184 -3.76 9.18 10.99
C GLY A 184 -3.20 9.92 12.21
N ARG A 185 -3.94 10.02 13.33
CA ARG A 185 -3.43 10.59 14.60
C ARG A 185 -2.57 9.61 15.38
N GLN A 186 -2.83 8.31 15.23
CA GLN A 186 -2.08 7.23 15.86
C GLN A 186 -1.40 6.37 14.79
N PRO A 187 -0.24 5.76 15.09
CA PRO A 187 0.36 4.75 14.23
C PRO A 187 -0.62 3.58 14.02
N LEU A 188 -0.63 3.03 12.81
CA LEU A 188 -1.43 1.83 12.52
C LEU A 188 -0.65 0.58 12.94
N ASP A 189 -0.70 0.28 14.22
CA ASP A 189 -0.14 -0.93 14.84
C ASP A 189 -1.24 -1.91 15.28
N LEU A 190 -0.85 -2.99 15.93
CA LEU A 190 -1.78 -4.01 16.40
C LEU A 190 -2.77 -3.46 17.43
N ASP A 191 -2.32 -2.63 18.33
CA ASP A 191 -3.16 -2.07 19.41
C ASP A 191 -4.21 -1.13 18.82
N GLU A 192 -3.83 -0.30 17.85
CA GLU A 192 -4.76 0.56 17.13
C GLU A 192 -5.77 -0.25 16.30
N LEU A 193 -5.34 -1.33 15.64
CA LEU A 193 -6.25 -2.23 14.91
C LEU A 193 -7.29 -2.86 15.84
N LEU A 194 -6.87 -3.34 17.01
CA LEU A 194 -7.78 -3.91 18.01
C LEU A 194 -8.71 -2.84 18.61
N ARG A 195 -8.21 -1.61 18.82
CA ARG A 195 -9.04 -0.48 19.25
C ARG A 195 -10.13 -0.17 18.21
N LEU A 196 -9.78 -0.08 16.93
CA LEU A 196 -10.72 0.17 15.84
C LEU A 196 -11.74 -0.97 15.73
N GLN A 197 -11.30 -2.22 15.82
CA GLN A 197 -12.19 -3.38 15.81
C GLN A 197 -13.22 -3.31 16.95
N ARG A 198 -12.82 -2.93 18.16
CA ARG A 198 -13.71 -2.73 19.31
C ARG A 198 -14.75 -1.66 19.06
N ILE A 199 -14.37 -0.55 18.44
CA ILE A 199 -15.30 0.53 18.08
C ILE A 199 -16.35 0.06 17.08
N VAL A 200 -15.96 -0.70 16.07
CA VAL A 200 -16.87 -1.21 15.01
C VAL A 200 -17.83 -2.23 15.58
N ILE A 201 -17.34 -3.21 16.32
CA ILE A 201 -18.14 -4.31 16.86
C ILE A 201 -19.04 -3.82 18.00
N GLY A 202 -18.50 -3.05 18.93
CA GLY A 202 -19.23 -2.42 20.05
C GLY A 202 -19.67 -3.35 21.17
N ASP A 203 -19.87 -4.65 20.90
CA ASP A 203 -20.25 -5.66 21.89
C ASP A 203 -19.26 -6.84 21.83
N GLU A 204 -18.44 -6.97 22.87
CA GLU A 204 -17.38 -7.97 22.97
C GLU A 204 -17.88 -9.32 23.53
N ARG A 205 -19.14 -9.41 23.97
CA ARG A 205 -19.65 -10.62 24.65
C ARG A 205 -19.66 -11.87 23.79
N PHE A 206 -19.71 -11.69 22.45
CA PHE A 206 -19.81 -12.78 21.49
C PHE A 206 -18.64 -12.84 20.51
N VAL A 207 -17.67 -11.92 20.57
CA VAL A 207 -16.59 -11.80 19.62
C VAL A 207 -15.26 -11.60 20.34
N GLN A 208 -14.32 -12.52 20.11
CA GLN A 208 -12.93 -12.31 20.56
C GLN A 208 -12.24 -11.32 19.64
N LEU A 209 -11.82 -10.19 20.20
CA LEU A 209 -11.05 -9.17 19.48
C LEU A 209 -9.60 -9.65 19.31
N ARG A 210 -9.27 -10.12 18.12
CA ARG A 210 -7.91 -10.57 17.77
C ARG A 210 -7.69 -10.53 16.27
N LEU A 211 -6.43 -10.53 15.85
CA LEU A 211 -6.13 -10.84 14.46
C LEU A 211 -6.42 -12.32 14.19
N ARG A 212 -6.94 -12.59 13.01
CA ARG A 212 -7.22 -13.96 12.58
C ARG A 212 -5.90 -14.66 12.28
N ASP A 213 -5.70 -15.83 12.84
CA ASP A 213 -4.53 -16.71 12.65
C ASP A 213 -4.79 -17.82 11.63
N GLN A 214 -6.06 -17.99 11.23
CA GLN A 214 -6.48 -18.98 10.23
C GLN A 214 -7.04 -18.29 9.01
N GLY A 215 -6.81 -18.88 7.84
CA GLY A 215 -7.37 -18.40 6.58
C GLY A 215 -8.92 -18.44 6.64
N GLY A 216 -9.56 -17.41 6.09
CA GLY A 216 -11.00 -17.37 5.89
C GLY A 216 -11.34 -17.62 4.42
N PHE A 217 -12.46 -18.30 4.19
CA PHE A 217 -13.05 -18.44 2.87
C PHE A 217 -14.11 -17.36 2.70
N VAL A 218 -14.07 -16.66 1.57
CA VAL A 218 -15.11 -15.72 1.15
C VAL A 218 -15.76 -16.30 -0.10
N GLY A 219 -17.01 -16.72 0.02
CA GLY A 219 -17.77 -17.30 -1.09
C GLY A 219 -19.16 -17.74 -0.61
N GLU A 220 -20.03 -18.06 -1.55
CA GLU A 220 -21.32 -18.67 -1.25
C GLU A 220 -21.11 -20.12 -0.83
N HIS A 221 -21.70 -20.52 0.29
CA HIS A 221 -21.87 -21.92 0.61
C HIS A 221 -23.01 -22.46 -0.24
N ASP A 222 -22.70 -23.32 -1.21
CA ASP A 222 -23.73 -24.17 -1.79
C ASP A 222 -24.33 -24.98 -0.66
N ARG A 223 -25.58 -24.68 -0.34
CA ARG A 223 -26.38 -25.52 0.56
C ARG A 223 -26.69 -26.81 -0.20
N ALA A 224 -25.93 -27.86 0.10
CA ALA A 224 -26.29 -29.21 -0.29
C ALA A 224 -27.55 -29.69 0.46
#